data_8bf7b234f109404a395870ce709bdcbd
#
_entry.id   8bf7b234f109404a395870ce709bdcbd
#
_cell.length_a   1.000
_cell.length_b   1.000
_cell.length_c   1.000
_cell.angle_alpha   90.00
_cell.angle_beta   90.00
_cell.angle_gamma   90.00
#
_symmetry.space_group_name_H-M   'P 1'
#
loop_
_entity.id
_entity.type
_entity.pdbx_description
1 polymer ?
#
loop_
_entity_poly.entity_id
_entity_poly.type
_entity_poly.pdbx_seq_one_letter_code
_entity_poly.pdbx_strand_id
1 'polypeptide(L)'
;MTFTLFVVSALLAPLCSHAQWKTRWEYEGAKGVDHWSELDPDYAPCNAGKEQSPIDIQTAQKADLPPLRFSFKSAPLKYLVNNGYTIRVNYHDAPGTGDILTVGDKTYQLTQFHFHRPSEEQIHGKPFDMVAHLMLKSSDGKAAGVAVLLKSGHANATIQQIWDHMPMTESKVLPDFSHQEEEVAGVEIDPSGLLPHELTYYTYMGSVTAPPCTEGVTWYVLKTPVDISAAQINAFARLYPHDVRPIQPLNGRVVKESQ
;
A
#
# COMPACT_ATOMS: atom_id res chain seq x y z
N MET A 1 -6.11 53.47 30.10
CA MET A 1 -5.24 52.80 29.13
C MET A 1 -5.41 51.30 29.32
N THR A 2 -6.26 50.70 28.50
CA THR A 2 -6.62 49.28 28.61
C THR A 2 -5.82 48.49 27.55
N PHE A 3 -4.88 47.67 27.97
CA PHE A 3 -4.10 46.82 27.07
C PHE A 3 -4.89 45.55 26.74
N THR A 4 -5.30 45.44 25.48
CA THR A 4 -5.92 44.23 24.96
C THR A 4 -4.81 43.26 24.51
N LEU A 5 -4.69 42.15 25.21
CA LEU A 5 -3.75 41.06 24.86
C LEU A 5 -4.37 40.24 23.71
N PHE A 6 -3.80 40.31 22.52
CA PHE A 6 -4.11 39.40 21.42
C PHE A 6 -3.38 38.06 21.66
N VAL A 7 -4.14 37.03 21.99
CA VAL A 7 -3.64 35.63 21.97
C VAL A 7 -3.69 35.14 20.54
N VAL A 8 -2.54 35.04 19.90
CA VAL A 8 -2.41 34.38 18.60
C VAL A 8 -2.36 32.86 18.86
N SER A 9 -3.49 32.19 18.67
CA SER A 9 -3.53 30.71 18.61
C SER A 9 -2.87 30.26 17.32
N ALA A 10 -1.64 29.75 17.41
CA ALA A 10 -0.99 29.02 16.33
C ALA A 10 -1.72 27.70 16.14
N LEU A 11 -2.52 27.58 15.09
CA LEU A 11 -3.05 26.31 14.59
C LEU A 11 -1.85 25.48 14.08
N LEU A 12 -1.38 24.56 14.91
CA LEU A 12 -0.49 23.47 14.48
C LEU A 12 -1.32 22.57 13.55
N ALA A 13 -1.15 22.78 12.24
CA ALA A 13 -1.60 21.81 11.26
C ALA A 13 -0.88 20.47 11.55
N PRO A 14 -1.59 19.34 11.60
CA PRO A 14 -0.92 18.05 11.71
C PRO A 14 -0.11 17.85 10.44
N LEU A 15 1.22 17.82 10.58
CA LEU A 15 2.11 17.38 9.54
C LEU A 15 1.67 15.97 9.15
N CYS A 16 1.16 15.81 7.93
CA CYS A 16 0.95 14.50 7.31
C CYS A 16 2.32 13.83 7.19
N SER A 17 2.72 13.07 8.22
CA SER A 17 3.92 12.27 8.14
C SER A 17 3.62 11.09 7.22
N HIS A 18 3.99 11.21 5.97
CA HIS A 18 4.36 10.03 5.20
C HIS A 18 5.46 9.36 6.00
N ALA A 19 5.30 8.09 6.33
CA ALA A 19 6.34 7.36 7.06
C ALA A 19 7.61 7.37 6.20
N GLN A 20 8.52 8.28 6.56
CA GLN A 20 9.80 8.44 5.88
C GLN A 20 10.78 7.58 6.63
N TRP A 21 11.40 6.65 5.94
CA TRP A 21 12.39 5.76 6.55
C TRP A 21 13.67 6.54 6.84
N LYS A 22 13.80 6.98 8.08
CA LYS A 22 15.03 7.61 8.56
C LYS A 22 16.20 6.64 8.55
N THR A 23 15.90 5.35 8.74
CA THR A 23 16.87 4.25 8.76
C THR A 23 16.59 3.28 7.63
N ARG A 24 17.60 3.04 6.78
CA ARG A 24 17.49 2.10 5.67
C ARG A 24 17.42 0.67 6.20
N TRP A 25 16.50 -0.10 5.64
CA TRP A 25 16.28 -1.51 5.93
C TRP A 25 16.39 -2.33 4.64
N GLU A 26 16.31 -3.63 4.72
CA GLU A 26 16.36 -4.56 3.59
C GLU A 26 15.39 -5.72 3.86
N TYR A 27 15.06 -6.51 2.85
CA TYR A 27 14.28 -7.73 3.05
C TYR A 27 15.14 -8.89 3.52
N GLU A 28 16.45 -8.89 3.25
CA GLU A 28 17.40 -9.95 3.57
C GLU A 28 18.70 -9.37 4.17
N GLY A 29 19.53 -10.26 4.73
CA GLY A 29 20.85 -9.87 5.25
C GLY A 29 20.80 -9.15 6.59
N ALA A 30 21.86 -8.40 6.91
CA ALA A 30 22.05 -7.77 8.22
C ALA A 30 21.01 -6.69 8.59
N LYS A 31 20.27 -6.18 7.61
CA LYS A 31 19.15 -5.23 7.78
C LYS A 31 17.82 -5.86 7.38
N GLY A 32 17.78 -7.19 7.25
CA GLY A 32 16.64 -7.96 6.85
C GLY A 32 15.52 -8.00 7.87
N VAL A 33 14.44 -8.68 7.53
CA VAL A 33 13.18 -8.71 8.28
C VAL A 33 13.36 -9.08 9.75
N ASP A 34 14.24 -10.03 10.05
CA ASP A 34 14.50 -10.49 11.42
C ASP A 34 15.14 -9.41 12.31
N HIS A 35 15.74 -8.38 11.72
CA HIS A 35 16.46 -7.31 12.39
C HIS A 35 15.73 -5.95 12.33
N TRP A 36 14.60 -5.84 11.64
CA TRP A 36 13.93 -4.55 11.46
C TRP A 36 13.70 -3.79 12.77
N SER A 37 13.23 -4.46 13.81
CA SER A 37 12.96 -3.85 15.12
C SER A 37 14.21 -3.35 15.86
N GLU A 38 15.40 -3.75 15.43
CA GLU A 38 16.68 -3.37 16.02
C GLU A 38 17.30 -2.15 15.31
N LEU A 39 16.84 -1.85 14.08
CA LEU A 39 17.41 -0.80 13.25
C LEU A 39 17.02 0.61 13.71
N ASP A 40 15.82 0.75 14.26
CA ASP A 40 15.28 2.04 14.70
C ASP A 40 14.23 1.81 15.80
N PRO A 41 14.19 2.61 16.88
CA PRO A 41 13.16 2.50 17.92
C PRO A 41 11.72 2.58 17.37
N ASP A 42 11.50 3.34 16.31
CA ASP A 42 10.18 3.47 15.64
C ASP A 42 9.76 2.15 14.94
N TYR A 43 10.70 1.23 14.69
CA TYR A 43 10.43 -0.07 14.06
C TYR A 43 10.11 -1.19 15.07
N ALA A 44 10.04 -0.88 16.35
CA ALA A 44 9.68 -1.85 17.39
C ALA A 44 8.39 -2.66 17.08
N PRO A 45 7.34 -2.09 16.47
CA PRO A 45 6.14 -2.85 16.10
C PRO A 45 6.41 -4.01 15.14
N CYS A 46 7.50 -3.98 14.34
CA CYS A 46 7.83 -5.05 13.40
C CYS A 46 8.03 -6.41 14.09
N ASN A 47 8.47 -6.41 15.35
CA ASN A 47 8.63 -7.63 16.17
C ASN A 47 7.60 -7.73 17.31
N ALA A 48 7.27 -6.62 17.97
CA ALA A 48 6.42 -6.62 19.16
C ALA A 48 4.92 -6.53 18.85
N GLY A 49 4.54 -6.09 17.64
CA GLY A 49 3.16 -5.92 17.21
C GLY A 49 2.37 -7.23 17.24
N LYS A 50 1.06 -7.12 17.45
CA LYS A 50 0.15 -8.27 17.53
C LYS A 50 -0.83 -8.36 16.37
N GLU A 51 -1.00 -7.27 15.65
CA GLU A 51 -1.87 -7.17 14.48
C GLU A 51 -1.06 -6.94 13.20
N GLN A 52 0.00 -7.73 13.03
CA GLN A 52 0.94 -7.57 11.94
C GLN A 52 0.44 -8.18 10.62
N SER A 53 0.89 -7.60 9.49
CA SER A 53 0.68 -8.03 8.10
C SER A 53 2.02 -8.35 7.42
N PRO A 54 2.02 -9.17 6.34
CA PRO A 54 0.89 -9.86 5.73
C PRO A 54 0.45 -11.10 6.52
N ILE A 55 -0.70 -11.70 6.13
CA ILE A 55 -1.19 -12.95 6.71
C ILE A 55 -1.46 -14.01 5.63
N ASP A 56 -1.50 -15.27 6.05
CA ASP A 56 -2.07 -16.34 5.25
C ASP A 56 -3.55 -16.54 5.64
N ILE A 57 -4.44 -16.39 4.67
CA ILE A 57 -5.88 -16.54 4.86
C ILE A 57 -6.24 -18.01 4.70
N GLN A 58 -6.24 -18.76 5.82
CA GLN A 58 -6.61 -20.19 5.86
C GLN A 58 -8.11 -20.38 5.99
N THR A 59 -8.77 -19.54 6.79
CA THR A 59 -10.22 -19.60 7.03
C THR A 59 -10.75 -18.16 7.18
N ALA A 60 -11.99 -17.97 6.75
CA ALA A 60 -12.69 -16.70 6.93
C ALA A 60 -14.13 -16.93 7.38
N GLN A 61 -14.65 -16.06 8.20
CA GLN A 61 -16.05 -16.07 8.62
C GLN A 61 -16.88 -15.27 7.62
N LYS A 62 -17.90 -15.91 7.04
CA LYS A 62 -18.90 -15.22 6.23
C LYS A 62 -19.60 -14.14 7.06
N ALA A 63 -19.69 -12.95 6.52
CA ALA A 63 -20.34 -11.84 7.18
C ALA A 63 -21.09 -10.98 6.16
N ASP A 64 -22.13 -10.31 6.62
CA ASP A 64 -22.82 -9.28 5.84
C ASP A 64 -21.95 -8.00 5.89
N LEU A 65 -21.04 -7.91 4.95
CA LEU A 65 -20.07 -6.81 4.82
C LEU A 65 -20.53 -5.84 3.74
N PRO A 66 -20.36 -4.52 3.95
CA PRO A 66 -20.72 -3.54 2.95
C PRO A 66 -19.88 -3.72 1.67
N PRO A 67 -20.46 -3.50 0.47
CA PRO A 67 -19.71 -3.58 -0.78
C PRO A 67 -18.63 -2.50 -0.85
N LEU A 68 -17.51 -2.85 -1.49
CA LEU A 68 -16.48 -1.87 -1.87
C LEU A 68 -16.98 -1.06 -3.07
N ARG A 69 -16.88 0.26 -2.98
CA ARG A 69 -17.24 1.18 -4.08
C ARG A 69 -16.06 2.09 -4.37
N PHE A 70 -15.44 1.89 -5.52
CA PHE A 70 -14.32 2.71 -5.98
C PHE A 70 -14.84 3.83 -6.89
N SER A 71 -14.37 5.05 -6.66
CA SER A 71 -14.56 6.23 -7.51
C SER A 71 -13.19 6.72 -7.95
N PHE A 72 -12.55 5.93 -8.81
CA PHE A 72 -11.24 6.21 -9.38
C PHE A 72 -11.41 6.88 -10.75
N LYS A 73 -10.45 7.70 -11.13
CA LYS A 73 -10.48 8.49 -12.36
C LYS A 73 -9.14 8.40 -13.07
N SER A 74 -9.19 8.47 -14.41
CA SER A 74 -7.98 8.69 -15.20
C SER A 74 -7.37 10.03 -14.84
N ALA A 75 -6.06 10.02 -14.58
CA ALA A 75 -5.27 11.20 -14.23
C ALA A 75 -3.86 11.06 -14.80
N PRO A 76 -3.14 12.17 -15.01
CA PRO A 76 -1.74 12.12 -15.43
C PRO A 76 -0.89 11.26 -14.48
N LEU A 77 -0.04 10.40 -15.04
CA LEU A 77 0.93 9.61 -14.28
C LEU A 77 1.98 10.54 -13.70
N LYS A 78 1.73 11.00 -12.50
CA LYS A 78 2.64 11.81 -11.71
C LYS A 78 3.17 10.98 -10.55
N TYR A 79 4.24 11.49 -9.96
CA TYR A 79 4.75 10.97 -8.69
C TYR A 79 5.11 9.47 -8.74
N LEU A 80 5.63 9.03 -9.91
CA LEU A 80 6.20 7.69 -10.08
C LEU A 80 7.57 7.62 -9.39
N VAL A 81 7.79 6.58 -8.60
CA VAL A 81 8.98 6.42 -7.75
C VAL A 81 9.46 4.97 -7.78
N ASN A 82 10.75 4.79 -7.98
CA ASN A 82 11.49 3.61 -7.53
C ASN A 82 12.12 3.96 -6.17
N ASN A 83 11.55 3.49 -5.08
CA ASN A 83 11.98 3.87 -3.73
C ASN A 83 13.08 2.95 -3.14
N GLY A 84 13.70 2.11 -3.97
CA GLY A 84 14.71 1.13 -3.56
C GLY A 84 14.12 -0.15 -2.94
N TYR A 85 12.77 -0.22 -2.80
CA TYR A 85 12.04 -1.37 -2.24
C TYR A 85 10.94 -1.87 -3.16
N THR A 86 10.36 -0.97 -3.97
CA THR A 86 9.31 -1.27 -4.94
C THR A 86 9.14 -0.12 -5.93
N ILE A 87 8.33 -0.32 -6.96
CA ILE A 87 7.79 0.74 -7.82
C ILE A 87 6.48 1.23 -7.23
N ARG A 88 6.37 2.54 -7.00
CA ARG A 88 5.25 3.19 -6.34
C ARG A 88 4.74 4.38 -7.13
N VAL A 89 3.43 4.56 -7.17
CA VAL A 89 2.77 5.77 -7.65
C VAL A 89 2.10 6.46 -6.48
N ASN A 90 2.50 7.69 -6.19
CA ASN A 90 1.92 8.50 -5.11
C ASN A 90 0.77 9.38 -5.63
N TYR A 91 -0.10 9.79 -4.73
CA TYR A 91 -1.20 10.72 -4.96
C TYR A 91 -1.14 11.83 -3.92
N HIS A 92 -1.17 13.08 -4.37
CA HIS A 92 -1.07 14.27 -3.51
C HIS A 92 -2.32 15.15 -3.59
N ASP A 93 -3.46 14.53 -3.88
CA ASP A 93 -4.73 15.24 -3.99
C ASP A 93 -5.16 15.84 -2.66
N ALA A 94 -5.81 17.00 -2.71
CA ALA A 94 -6.40 17.58 -1.53
C ALA A 94 -7.45 16.64 -0.91
N PRO A 95 -7.64 16.69 0.42
CA PRO A 95 -8.59 15.79 1.08
C PRO A 95 -10.00 15.84 0.46
N GLY A 96 -10.51 14.67 0.10
CA GLY A 96 -11.85 14.49 -0.49
C GLY A 96 -11.96 14.81 -1.99
N THR A 97 -10.84 15.09 -2.69
CA THR A 97 -10.87 15.46 -4.14
C THR A 97 -10.29 14.38 -5.05
N GLY A 98 -9.51 13.45 -4.51
CA GLY A 98 -8.83 12.39 -5.26
C GLY A 98 -9.68 11.14 -5.47
N ASP A 99 -8.98 10.05 -5.72
CA ASP A 99 -9.55 8.72 -5.90
C ASP A 99 -10.04 8.15 -4.56
N ILE A 100 -11.31 7.74 -4.51
CA ILE A 100 -12.01 7.39 -3.26
C ILE A 100 -12.48 5.92 -3.28
N LEU A 101 -12.25 5.23 -2.16
CA LEU A 101 -12.93 4.00 -1.78
C LEU A 101 -13.99 4.30 -0.72
N THR A 102 -15.23 3.88 -0.96
CA THR A 102 -16.31 3.92 0.02
C THR A 102 -16.66 2.50 0.49
N VAL A 103 -16.74 2.30 1.81
CA VAL A 103 -17.10 1.02 2.46
C VAL A 103 -18.12 1.31 3.57
N GLY A 104 -19.39 1.04 3.29
CA GLY A 104 -20.49 1.45 4.18
C GLY A 104 -20.55 2.97 4.31
N ASP A 105 -20.40 3.46 5.53
CA ASP A 105 -20.37 4.90 5.88
C ASP A 105 -18.96 5.52 5.87
N LYS A 106 -17.93 4.71 5.60
CA LYS A 106 -16.53 5.16 5.61
C LYS A 106 -16.03 5.48 4.22
N THR A 107 -15.26 6.55 4.11
CA THR A 107 -14.58 6.94 2.88
C THR A 107 -13.07 7.04 3.12
N TYR A 108 -12.31 6.53 2.16
CA TYR A 108 -10.85 6.52 2.18
C TYR A 108 -10.34 7.06 0.85
N GLN A 109 -9.41 8.01 0.89
CA GLN A 109 -8.76 8.56 -0.28
C GLN A 109 -7.48 7.79 -0.58
N LEU A 110 -7.24 7.46 -1.85
CA LEU A 110 -6.01 6.83 -2.32
C LEU A 110 -4.83 7.77 -2.07
N THR A 111 -3.79 7.27 -1.43
CA THR A 111 -2.57 8.01 -1.16
C THR A 111 -1.40 7.52 -1.99
N GLN A 112 -1.37 6.23 -2.30
CA GLN A 112 -0.39 5.61 -3.17
C GLN A 112 -0.80 4.16 -3.49
N PHE A 113 -0.21 3.60 -4.55
CA PHE A 113 -0.17 2.15 -4.73
C PHE A 113 1.24 1.69 -5.13
N HIS A 114 1.54 0.43 -4.83
CA HIS A 114 2.83 -0.19 -5.08
C HIS A 114 2.67 -1.70 -5.26
N PHE A 115 3.75 -2.38 -5.58
CA PHE A 115 3.72 -3.79 -5.94
C PHE A 115 4.70 -4.61 -5.11
N HIS A 116 4.40 -5.92 -4.97
CA HIS A 116 5.30 -6.90 -4.38
C HIS A 116 5.34 -8.18 -5.21
N ARG A 117 6.47 -8.87 -5.19
CA ARG A 117 6.68 -10.15 -5.84
C ARG A 117 7.44 -11.14 -4.90
N PRO A 118 6.87 -12.37 -4.67
CA PRO A 118 5.49 -12.79 -4.95
C PRO A 118 4.45 -11.93 -4.21
N SER A 119 3.17 -12.34 -4.15
CA SER A 119 2.22 -11.64 -3.28
C SER A 119 2.63 -11.80 -1.81
N GLU A 120 2.44 -10.76 -1.03
CA GLU A 120 2.67 -10.81 0.41
C GLU A 120 1.57 -11.62 1.10
N GLU A 121 0.29 -11.39 0.73
CA GLU A 121 -0.82 -12.20 1.20
C GLU A 121 -0.78 -13.59 0.55
N GLN A 122 -1.15 -14.59 1.36
CA GLN A 122 -1.35 -15.95 0.89
C GLN A 122 -2.79 -16.40 1.11
N ILE A 123 -3.26 -17.27 0.22
CA ILE A 123 -4.56 -17.94 0.36
C ILE A 123 -4.30 -19.45 0.44
N HIS A 124 -4.67 -20.06 1.58
CA HIS A 124 -4.40 -21.48 1.85
C HIS A 124 -2.93 -21.89 1.66
N GLY A 125 -2.01 -21.07 2.15
CA GLY A 125 -0.57 -21.28 2.09
C GLY A 125 0.06 -21.06 0.70
N LYS A 126 -0.66 -20.46 -0.23
CA LYS A 126 -0.19 -20.24 -1.60
C LYS A 126 -0.13 -18.75 -1.91
N PRO A 127 1.04 -18.20 -2.24
CA PRO A 127 1.15 -16.86 -2.78
C PRO A 127 0.68 -16.84 -4.25
N PHE A 128 0.33 -15.66 -4.72
CA PHE A 128 0.15 -15.35 -6.14
C PHE A 128 1.46 -14.82 -6.74
N ASP A 129 1.50 -14.64 -8.07
CA ASP A 129 2.72 -14.20 -8.75
C ASP A 129 3.19 -12.83 -8.29
N MET A 130 2.23 -11.91 -8.03
CA MET A 130 2.46 -10.56 -7.49
C MET A 130 1.22 -10.10 -6.71
N VAL A 131 1.33 -8.95 -6.07
CA VAL A 131 0.22 -8.19 -5.51
C VAL A 131 0.40 -6.70 -5.79
N ALA A 132 -0.70 -6.00 -6.00
CA ALA A 132 -0.74 -4.54 -5.95
C ALA A 132 -1.42 -4.12 -4.63
N HIS A 133 -0.74 -3.30 -3.82
CA HIS A 133 -1.28 -2.71 -2.61
C HIS A 133 -1.71 -1.27 -2.89
N LEU A 134 -2.99 -0.99 -2.75
CA LEU A 134 -3.54 0.36 -2.80
C LEU A 134 -3.69 0.84 -1.35
N MET A 135 -2.92 1.85 -0.97
CA MET A 135 -2.95 2.41 0.38
C MET A 135 -3.81 3.66 0.41
N LEU A 136 -4.75 3.67 1.35
CA LEU A 136 -5.76 4.71 1.43
C LEU A 136 -5.84 5.27 2.86
N LYS A 137 -6.35 6.49 2.98
CA LYS A 137 -6.50 7.17 4.26
C LYS A 137 -7.84 7.88 4.35
N SER A 138 -8.53 7.73 5.48
CA SER A 138 -9.75 8.47 5.76
C SER A 138 -9.45 9.87 6.30
N SER A 139 -10.46 10.74 6.32
CA SER A 139 -10.33 12.11 6.83
C SER A 139 -9.98 12.17 8.32
N ASP A 140 -10.36 11.15 9.11
CA ASP A 140 -9.99 11.00 10.53
C ASP A 140 -8.62 10.32 10.74
N GLY A 141 -7.87 10.10 9.64
CA GLY A 141 -6.50 9.60 9.67
C GLY A 141 -6.34 8.08 9.72
N LYS A 142 -7.44 7.30 9.67
CA LYS A 142 -7.36 5.84 9.65
C LYS A 142 -6.85 5.33 8.32
N ALA A 143 -6.02 4.30 8.38
CA ALA A 143 -5.45 3.67 7.19
C ALA A 143 -6.30 2.49 6.72
N ALA A 144 -6.38 2.32 5.41
CA ALA A 144 -6.88 1.12 4.77
C ALA A 144 -5.90 0.66 3.68
N GLY A 145 -5.83 -0.65 3.46
CA GLY A 145 -5.10 -1.27 2.37
C GLY A 145 -6.03 -2.14 1.53
N VAL A 146 -5.96 -2.02 0.22
CA VAL A 146 -6.59 -2.97 -0.70
C VAL A 146 -5.50 -3.79 -1.36
N ALA A 147 -5.52 -5.11 -1.15
CA ALA A 147 -4.62 -6.04 -1.80
C ALA A 147 -5.30 -6.65 -3.02
N VAL A 148 -4.75 -6.37 -4.20
CA VAL A 148 -5.17 -6.94 -5.48
C VAL A 148 -4.18 -8.01 -5.87
N LEU A 149 -4.57 -9.27 -5.74
CA LEU A 149 -3.73 -10.41 -6.08
C LEU A 149 -3.57 -10.50 -7.60
N LEU A 150 -2.33 -10.68 -8.07
CA LEU A 150 -2.00 -10.73 -9.49
C LEU A 150 -1.53 -12.15 -9.85
N LYS A 151 -2.12 -12.74 -10.88
CA LYS A 151 -1.75 -14.07 -11.39
C LYS A 151 -1.28 -14.00 -12.83
N SER A 152 -0.41 -14.91 -13.23
CA SER A 152 0.04 -15.05 -14.61
C SER A 152 -1.15 -15.29 -15.56
N GLY A 153 -1.24 -14.47 -16.59
CA GLY A 153 -2.33 -14.47 -17.57
C GLY A 153 -2.12 -13.45 -18.68
N HIS A 154 -3.17 -12.72 -19.01
CA HIS A 154 -3.11 -11.64 -20.02
C HIS A 154 -2.34 -10.42 -19.48
N ALA A 155 -1.83 -9.59 -20.38
CA ALA A 155 -1.20 -8.33 -20.00
C ALA A 155 -2.24 -7.37 -19.42
N ASN A 156 -1.87 -6.70 -18.31
CA ASN A 156 -2.65 -5.61 -17.73
C ASN A 156 -2.21 -4.28 -18.34
N ALA A 157 -3.13 -3.55 -18.94
CA ALA A 157 -2.81 -2.31 -19.64
C ALA A 157 -2.33 -1.19 -18.71
N THR A 158 -2.95 -1.05 -17.53
CA THR A 158 -2.54 -0.05 -16.53
C THR A 158 -1.14 -0.33 -15.99
N ILE A 159 -0.84 -1.60 -15.68
CA ILE A 159 0.50 -2.02 -15.25
C ILE A 159 1.51 -1.77 -16.39
N GLN A 160 1.15 -2.03 -17.65
CA GLN A 160 2.04 -1.79 -18.77
C GLN A 160 2.41 -0.32 -18.90
N GLN A 161 1.43 0.60 -18.80
CA GLN A 161 1.70 2.04 -18.83
C GLN A 161 2.69 2.48 -17.73
N ILE A 162 2.58 1.89 -16.54
CA ILE A 162 3.52 2.17 -15.45
C ILE A 162 4.91 1.59 -15.75
N TRP A 163 4.98 0.32 -16.22
CA TRP A 163 6.24 -0.37 -16.51
C TRP A 163 7.01 0.25 -17.66
N ASP A 164 6.32 0.83 -18.67
CA ASP A 164 6.96 1.53 -19.78
C ASP A 164 7.75 2.77 -19.32
N HIS A 165 7.47 3.25 -18.10
CA HIS A 165 8.07 4.46 -17.53
C HIS A 165 8.72 4.24 -16.15
N MET A 166 8.74 3.01 -15.63
CA MET A 166 9.30 2.78 -14.30
C MET A 166 10.79 3.10 -14.24
N PRO A 167 11.25 3.85 -13.21
CA PRO A 167 12.66 4.14 -13.03
C PRO A 167 13.45 2.85 -12.77
N MET A 168 14.46 2.58 -13.62
CA MET A 168 15.28 1.37 -13.54
C MET A 168 16.33 1.40 -12.44
N THR A 169 16.47 2.53 -11.76
CA THR A 169 17.33 2.73 -10.58
C THR A 169 16.55 3.42 -9.50
N GLU A 170 16.99 3.27 -8.25
CA GLU A 170 16.40 3.97 -7.12
C GLU A 170 16.34 5.48 -7.41
N SER A 171 15.17 6.07 -7.23
CA SER A 171 14.95 7.51 -7.35
C SER A 171 15.77 8.25 -6.29
N LYS A 172 16.24 9.45 -6.64
CA LYS A 172 17.10 10.23 -5.75
C LYS A 172 16.45 10.46 -4.39
N VAL A 173 17.14 10.08 -3.32
CA VAL A 173 16.73 10.37 -1.94
C VAL A 173 16.93 11.86 -1.65
N LEU A 174 15.91 12.52 -1.14
CA LEU A 174 15.91 13.93 -0.78
C LEU A 174 16.36 14.13 0.69
N PRO A 175 16.71 15.37 1.11
CA PRO A 175 17.19 15.63 2.47
C PRO A 175 16.20 15.28 3.60
N ASP A 176 14.92 15.20 3.29
CA ASP A 176 13.84 14.81 4.19
C ASP A 176 13.57 13.29 4.16
N PHE A 177 14.44 12.52 3.51
CA PHE A 177 14.36 11.07 3.28
C PHE A 177 13.21 10.63 2.35
N SER A 178 12.47 11.55 1.74
CA SER A 178 11.56 11.22 0.63
C SER A 178 12.38 10.93 -0.64
N HIS A 179 11.70 10.42 -1.67
CA HIS A 179 12.30 10.21 -2.97
C HIS A 179 11.84 11.26 -3.97
N GLN A 180 12.71 11.64 -4.88
CA GLN A 180 12.32 12.47 -6.02
C GLN A 180 11.30 11.71 -6.84
N GLU A 181 10.16 12.34 -7.07
CA GLU A 181 9.07 11.81 -7.87
C GLU A 181 9.24 12.22 -9.33
N GLU A 182 8.86 11.34 -10.24
CA GLU A 182 8.92 11.59 -11.67
C GLU A 182 7.52 11.87 -12.22
N GLU A 183 7.39 12.94 -12.99
CA GLU A 183 6.18 13.21 -13.77
C GLU A 183 6.39 12.69 -15.20
N VAL A 184 5.50 11.81 -15.64
CA VAL A 184 5.54 11.22 -16.98
C VAL A 184 4.62 12.02 -17.89
N ALA A 185 5.20 12.89 -18.71
CA ALA A 185 4.45 13.79 -19.56
C ALA A 185 3.61 13.01 -20.60
N GLY A 186 2.32 13.36 -20.72
CA GLY A 186 1.43 12.81 -21.74
C GLY A 186 0.93 11.38 -21.47
N VAL A 187 1.21 10.82 -20.30
CA VAL A 187 0.68 9.51 -19.89
C VAL A 187 -0.37 9.71 -18.81
N GLU A 188 -1.54 9.12 -19.03
CA GLU A 188 -2.61 9.05 -18.04
C GLU A 188 -2.82 7.61 -17.61
N ILE A 189 -3.10 7.39 -16.32
CA ILE A 189 -3.48 6.09 -15.77
C ILE A 189 -4.81 6.19 -15.04
N ASP A 190 -5.56 5.12 -15.10
CA ASP A 190 -6.76 4.90 -14.29
C ASP A 190 -6.48 3.75 -13.32
N PRO A 191 -6.40 3.99 -11.99
CA PRO A 191 -6.16 2.94 -11.02
C PRO A 191 -7.24 1.86 -10.99
N SER A 192 -8.44 2.14 -11.54
CA SER A 192 -9.50 1.12 -11.67
C SER A 192 -9.08 -0.05 -12.55
N GLY A 193 -8.13 0.15 -13.47
CA GLY A 193 -7.56 -0.92 -14.30
C GLY A 193 -6.71 -1.94 -13.53
N LEU A 194 -6.42 -1.68 -12.25
CA LEU A 194 -5.82 -2.66 -11.33
C LEU A 194 -6.88 -3.53 -10.65
N LEU A 195 -8.17 -3.17 -10.68
CA LEU A 195 -9.22 -3.84 -9.93
C LEU A 195 -9.82 -5.00 -10.73
N PRO A 196 -10.20 -6.11 -10.07
CA PRO A 196 -10.96 -7.17 -10.73
C PRO A 196 -12.42 -6.73 -10.95
N HIS A 197 -13.12 -7.43 -11.82
CA HIS A 197 -14.54 -7.20 -12.06
C HIS A 197 -15.42 -7.48 -10.82
N GLU A 198 -15.07 -8.54 -10.08
CA GLU A 198 -15.75 -8.91 -8.84
C GLU A 198 -14.99 -8.38 -7.62
N LEU A 199 -15.68 -7.59 -6.80
CA LEU A 199 -15.09 -6.89 -5.66
C LEU A 199 -15.38 -7.59 -4.31
N THR A 200 -15.66 -8.90 -4.33
CA THR A 200 -15.73 -9.68 -3.09
C THR A 200 -14.35 -9.75 -2.42
N TYR A 201 -14.33 -9.75 -1.08
CA TYR A 201 -13.09 -9.57 -0.36
C TYR A 201 -13.03 -10.32 0.98
N TYR A 202 -11.81 -10.53 1.43
CA TYR A 202 -11.50 -10.82 2.83
C TYR A 202 -11.12 -9.53 3.54
N THR A 203 -11.41 -9.41 4.85
CA THR A 203 -11.01 -8.24 5.64
C THR A 203 -10.52 -8.63 7.02
N TYR A 204 -9.50 -7.92 7.49
CA TYR A 204 -8.92 -8.07 8.81
C TYR A 204 -8.21 -6.77 9.25
N MET A 205 -7.97 -6.63 10.55
CA MET A 205 -7.11 -5.57 11.07
C MET A 205 -5.66 -6.01 11.02
N GLY A 206 -4.80 -5.15 10.49
CA GLY A 206 -3.40 -5.45 10.30
C GLY A 206 -2.50 -4.24 10.40
N SER A 207 -1.34 -4.31 9.75
CA SER A 207 -0.31 -3.28 9.73
C SER A 207 0.13 -2.92 8.31
N VAL A 208 0.97 -1.90 8.15
CA VAL A 208 1.82 -1.81 6.96
C VAL A 208 2.83 -2.96 7.00
N THR A 209 3.24 -3.45 5.82
CA THR A 209 4.07 -4.66 5.68
C THR A 209 5.57 -4.37 5.65
N ALA A 210 5.95 -3.11 5.70
CA ALA A 210 7.32 -2.63 5.76
C ALA A 210 7.54 -1.78 7.02
N PRO A 211 8.79 -1.59 7.50
CA PRO A 211 9.06 -0.67 8.59
C PRO A 211 8.38 0.70 8.39
N PRO A 212 7.77 1.27 9.40
CA PRO A 212 7.81 0.90 10.82
C PRO A 212 6.77 -0.13 11.26
N CYS A 213 6.12 -0.87 10.36
CA CYS A 213 5.12 -1.92 10.65
C CYS A 213 3.94 -1.43 11.50
N THR A 214 3.54 -0.17 11.30
CA THR A 214 2.47 0.48 12.05
C THR A 214 1.16 -0.27 11.91
N GLU A 215 0.56 -0.62 13.03
CA GLU A 215 -0.74 -1.31 13.12
C GLU A 215 -1.92 -0.34 12.92
N GLY A 216 -3.12 -0.89 12.83
CA GLY A 216 -4.35 -0.11 12.63
C GLY A 216 -4.75 0.08 11.18
N VAL A 217 -4.21 -0.73 10.27
CA VAL A 217 -4.61 -0.78 8.86
C VAL A 217 -5.78 -1.76 8.70
N THR A 218 -6.90 -1.30 8.16
CA THR A 218 -7.97 -2.20 7.71
C THR A 218 -7.62 -2.73 6.33
N TRP A 219 -7.35 -4.03 6.23
CA TRP A 219 -7.07 -4.69 4.95
C TRP A 219 -8.33 -5.22 4.29
N TYR A 220 -8.42 -5.02 2.96
CA TYR A 220 -9.40 -5.58 2.05
C TYR A 220 -8.64 -6.38 0.99
N VAL A 221 -8.59 -7.70 1.12
CA VAL A 221 -7.90 -8.59 0.16
C VAL A 221 -8.94 -9.08 -0.84
N LEU A 222 -8.83 -8.64 -2.10
CA LEU A 222 -9.80 -9.00 -3.14
C LEU A 222 -9.66 -10.49 -3.47
N LYS A 223 -10.82 -11.20 -3.52
CA LYS A 223 -10.84 -12.65 -3.74
C LYS A 223 -10.52 -13.04 -5.16
N THR A 224 -10.92 -12.21 -6.12
CA THR A 224 -10.73 -12.45 -7.55
C THR A 224 -9.39 -11.86 -7.99
N PRO A 225 -8.42 -12.68 -8.42
CA PRO A 225 -7.14 -12.19 -8.89
C PRO A 225 -7.27 -11.54 -10.27
N VAL A 226 -6.39 -10.58 -10.55
CA VAL A 226 -6.26 -9.92 -11.84
C VAL A 226 -5.11 -10.53 -12.63
N ASP A 227 -5.27 -10.63 -13.94
CA ASP A 227 -4.23 -11.13 -14.82
C ASP A 227 -3.09 -10.11 -14.98
N ILE A 228 -1.86 -10.64 -15.01
CA ILE A 228 -0.64 -9.93 -15.36
C ILE A 228 0.21 -10.85 -16.27
N SER A 229 0.81 -10.33 -17.33
CA SER A 229 1.59 -11.19 -18.22
C SER A 229 2.93 -11.60 -17.61
N ALA A 230 3.45 -12.75 -18.05
CA ALA A 230 4.78 -13.22 -17.66
C ALA A 230 5.88 -12.18 -18.01
N ALA A 231 5.71 -11.44 -19.10
CA ALA A 231 6.64 -10.37 -19.46
C ALA A 231 6.63 -9.23 -18.44
N GLN A 232 5.46 -8.82 -17.97
CA GLN A 232 5.32 -7.78 -16.94
C GLN A 232 5.86 -8.25 -15.58
N ILE A 233 5.58 -9.49 -15.17
CA ILE A 233 6.16 -10.09 -13.96
C ILE A 233 7.69 -10.08 -14.04
N ASN A 234 8.26 -10.51 -15.18
CA ASN A 234 9.69 -10.54 -15.38
C ASN A 234 10.32 -9.13 -15.44
N ALA A 235 9.60 -8.14 -15.95
CA ALA A 235 10.07 -6.75 -15.96
C ALA A 235 10.25 -6.22 -14.53
N PHE A 236 9.27 -6.42 -13.65
CA PHE A 236 9.37 -6.07 -12.24
C PHE A 236 10.46 -6.87 -11.50
N ALA A 237 10.53 -8.19 -11.77
CA ALA A 237 11.48 -9.10 -11.13
C ALA A 237 12.95 -8.77 -11.40
N ARG A 238 13.28 -7.99 -12.45
CA ARG A 238 14.64 -7.50 -12.69
C ARG A 238 15.10 -6.52 -11.63
N LEU A 239 14.19 -5.78 -11.04
CA LEU A 239 14.45 -4.82 -9.97
C LEU A 239 14.23 -5.47 -8.60
N TYR A 240 13.10 -6.15 -8.45
CA TYR A 240 12.61 -6.71 -7.19
C TYR A 240 12.21 -8.17 -7.37
N PRO A 241 13.18 -9.12 -7.33
CA PRO A 241 12.88 -10.55 -7.49
C PRO A 241 12.12 -11.12 -6.29
N HIS A 242 12.30 -10.54 -5.10
CA HIS A 242 11.67 -10.99 -3.85
C HIS A 242 11.66 -9.83 -2.84
N ASP A 243 10.57 -9.07 -2.79
CA ASP A 243 10.40 -7.88 -1.96
C ASP A 243 9.19 -8.02 -1.02
N VAL A 244 9.18 -9.12 -0.25
CA VAL A 244 8.04 -9.47 0.61
C VAL A 244 8.47 -9.71 2.06
N ARG A 245 7.61 -9.30 2.98
CA ARG A 245 7.70 -9.68 4.38
C ARG A 245 7.12 -11.08 4.58
N PRO A 246 7.72 -11.95 5.42
CA PRO A 246 7.13 -13.23 5.79
C PRO A 246 5.74 -13.08 6.42
N ILE A 247 4.93 -14.13 6.27
CA ILE A 247 3.60 -14.24 6.89
C ILE A 247 3.69 -14.05 8.40
N GLN A 248 2.77 -13.24 8.92
CA GLN A 248 2.65 -12.91 10.34
C GLN A 248 1.52 -13.70 11.00
N PRO A 249 1.67 -14.06 12.28
CA PRO A 249 0.66 -14.82 13.00
C PRO A 249 -0.64 -14.01 13.18
N LEU A 250 -1.77 -14.69 13.10
CA LEU A 250 -3.09 -14.08 13.30
C LEU A 250 -3.30 -13.55 14.73
N ASN A 251 -2.67 -14.16 15.73
CA ASN A 251 -2.79 -13.78 17.15
C ASN A 251 -4.26 -13.67 17.63
N GLY A 252 -5.12 -14.56 17.14
CA GLY A 252 -6.56 -14.56 17.49
C GLY A 252 -7.42 -13.59 16.67
N ARG A 253 -6.86 -12.86 15.73
CA ARG A 253 -7.65 -12.05 14.80
C ARG A 253 -8.54 -12.93 13.94
N VAL A 254 -9.73 -12.42 13.68
CA VAL A 254 -10.71 -13.08 12.81
C VAL A 254 -10.66 -12.43 11.44
N VAL A 255 -10.44 -13.25 10.41
CA VAL A 255 -10.64 -12.83 9.03
C VAL A 255 -12.12 -12.99 8.69
N LYS A 256 -12.74 -11.95 8.16
CA LYS A 256 -14.11 -11.99 7.64
C LYS A 256 -14.10 -12.00 6.13
N GLU A 257 -15.15 -12.55 5.51
CA GLU A 257 -15.32 -12.53 4.06
C GLU A 257 -16.70 -12.00 3.66
N SER A 258 -16.73 -11.21 2.58
CA SER A 258 -17.95 -10.77 1.91
C SER A 258 -18.54 -11.91 1.08
N GLN A 259 -19.83 -11.84 0.87
CA GLN A 259 -20.61 -12.77 0.04
C GLN A 259 -20.77 -12.22 -1.38
#